data_d132f49e2e9620888ce6a8f578bb03c8
#
_entry.id   d132f49e2e9620888ce6a8f578bb03c8
#
_cell.length_a   1.000
_cell.length_b   1.000
_cell.length_c   1.000
_cell.angle_alpha   90.00
_cell.angle_beta   90.00
_cell.angle_gamma   90.00
#
_symmetry.space_group_name_H-M   'P 1'
#
loop_
_entity.id
_entity.type
_entity.pdbx_description
1 polymer ?
#
loop_
_entity_poly.entity_id
_entity_poly.type
_entity_poly.pdbx_seq_one_letter_code
_entity_poly.pdbx_strand_id
1 'polypeptide(L)'
;MAAQMLSPQAQKFLRNYAISMAKANGVFTAQQFFTISPPRETLLRDALIENADPFMGKITVMLVEQLVGQVVSTGIPGLYTGRKKDGRFNKALGSEGNEYKLYEVDSGSFLDYTTLTNWANAGTENEFYNRLQAFFYKSVTNDLLRVALNGTHAADETNPDTCPNGEDIHPGWHQIVKARTPKQIITDKVVLNRTGTGADFTSVDAIAADVINTCIPPEFRQHPDLVVLVSQNIIAADTVSMLNRIDRPTEKVAAQLINREIAGRKSFSPPFMPDNRLVVTTLWNLHMYFQRGTQQRRAEWIDDRKRFENNWLRMQGCAVEYDALYGSFDNIELAGLPSPEHAKPNQVA
;
A
#
# COMPACT_ATOMS: atom_id res chain seq x y z
N MET A 1 -27.50 29.34 -13.44
CA MET A 1 -26.27 28.51 -13.61
C MET A 1 -26.07 28.31 -15.11
N ALA A 2 -24.96 28.80 -15.68
CA ALA A 2 -24.63 28.54 -17.07
C ALA A 2 -24.47 27.01 -17.27
N ALA A 3 -25.04 26.48 -18.35
CA ALA A 3 -24.88 25.08 -18.69
C ALA A 3 -23.39 24.78 -18.86
N GLN A 4 -22.84 23.91 -18.03
CA GLN A 4 -21.46 23.45 -18.10
C GLN A 4 -21.30 22.60 -19.36
N MET A 5 -20.84 23.21 -20.44
CA MET A 5 -20.58 22.52 -21.71
C MET A 5 -19.08 22.23 -21.81
N LEU A 6 -18.75 21.08 -22.37
CA LEU A 6 -17.38 20.75 -22.70
C LEU A 6 -16.90 21.65 -23.85
N SER A 7 -15.76 22.31 -23.70
CA SER A 7 -15.25 23.18 -24.75
C SER A 7 -14.86 22.36 -26.01
N PRO A 8 -14.96 22.95 -27.23
CA PRO A 8 -14.55 22.25 -28.47
C PRO A 8 -13.10 21.77 -28.42
N GLN A 9 -12.22 22.49 -27.76
CA GLN A 9 -10.83 22.12 -27.57
C GLN A 9 -10.70 20.87 -26.66
N ALA A 10 -11.42 20.86 -25.52
CA ALA A 10 -11.43 19.70 -24.63
C ALA A 10 -12.02 18.46 -25.30
N GLN A 11 -13.10 18.62 -26.11
CA GLN A 11 -13.65 17.52 -26.91
C GLN A 11 -12.64 16.94 -27.89
N LYS A 12 -11.89 17.80 -28.58
CA LYS A 12 -10.84 17.38 -29.49
C LYS A 12 -9.74 16.60 -28.76
N PHE A 13 -9.26 17.09 -27.63
CA PHE A 13 -8.22 16.46 -26.84
C PHE A 13 -8.67 15.09 -26.29
N LEU A 14 -9.87 15.00 -25.71
CA LEU A 14 -10.42 13.74 -25.25
C LEU A 14 -10.59 12.69 -26.36
N ARG A 15 -11.08 13.15 -27.54
CA ARG A 15 -11.19 12.27 -28.71
C ARG A 15 -9.83 11.72 -29.12
N ASN A 16 -8.83 12.58 -29.22
CA ASN A 16 -7.48 12.19 -29.59
C ASN A 16 -6.85 11.28 -28.53
N TYR A 17 -7.11 11.53 -27.23
CA TYR A 17 -6.70 10.66 -26.14
C TYR A 17 -7.29 9.25 -26.29
N ALA A 18 -8.60 9.14 -26.50
CA ALA A 18 -9.27 7.85 -26.70
C ALA A 18 -8.77 7.12 -27.96
N ILE A 19 -8.54 7.84 -29.07
CA ILE A 19 -7.95 7.28 -30.29
C ILE A 19 -6.52 6.76 -30.03
N SER A 20 -5.70 7.55 -29.32
CA SER A 20 -4.32 7.16 -28.98
C SER A 20 -4.29 5.94 -28.08
N MET A 21 -5.19 5.86 -27.09
CA MET A 21 -5.34 4.69 -26.23
C MET A 21 -5.78 3.46 -27.01
N ALA A 22 -6.77 3.57 -27.90
CA ALA A 22 -7.25 2.49 -28.75
C ALA A 22 -6.12 1.99 -29.67
N LYS A 23 -5.43 2.91 -30.36
CA LYS A 23 -4.30 2.59 -31.24
C LYS A 23 -3.15 1.90 -30.49
N ALA A 24 -2.82 2.40 -29.29
CA ALA A 24 -1.76 1.82 -28.47
C ALA A 24 -2.05 0.37 -28.06
N ASN A 25 -3.33 0.00 -27.92
CA ASN A 25 -3.75 -1.35 -27.55
C ASN A 25 -4.24 -2.20 -28.74
N GLY A 26 -4.20 -1.66 -29.98
CA GLY A 26 -4.63 -2.37 -31.19
C GLY A 26 -6.13 -2.63 -31.27
N VAL A 27 -6.94 -1.81 -30.59
CA VAL A 27 -8.41 -1.92 -30.55
C VAL A 27 -9.07 -0.83 -31.38
N PHE A 28 -10.31 -1.05 -31.81
CA PHE A 28 -11.04 -0.10 -32.63
C PHE A 28 -11.46 1.15 -31.85
N THR A 29 -11.87 0.98 -30.59
CA THR A 29 -12.32 2.08 -29.72
C THR A 29 -11.95 1.83 -28.27
N ALA A 30 -11.69 2.91 -27.51
CA ALA A 30 -11.46 2.87 -26.07
C ALA A 30 -12.75 3.17 -25.26
N GLN A 31 -13.87 3.48 -25.93
CA GLN A 31 -15.14 3.79 -25.26
C GLN A 31 -15.86 2.56 -24.71
N GLN A 32 -15.47 1.38 -25.11
CA GLN A 32 -15.92 0.11 -24.55
C GLN A 32 -14.77 -0.56 -23.81
N PHE A 33 -15.07 -1.46 -22.89
CA PHE A 33 -14.04 -2.26 -22.24
C PHE A 33 -13.24 -3.06 -23.26
N PHE A 34 -11.93 -2.95 -23.20
CA PHE A 34 -11.00 -3.72 -24.00
C PHE A 34 -9.94 -4.35 -23.12
N THR A 35 -9.50 -5.55 -23.46
CA THR A 35 -8.42 -6.24 -22.77
C THR A 35 -7.07 -5.63 -23.16
N ILE A 36 -6.26 -5.33 -22.17
CA ILE A 36 -4.90 -4.83 -22.35
C ILE A 36 -4.01 -5.99 -22.83
N SER A 37 -3.18 -5.76 -23.84
CA SER A 37 -2.26 -6.80 -24.31
C SER A 37 -1.13 -7.03 -23.27
N PRO A 38 -0.60 -8.26 -23.13
CA PRO A 38 0.41 -8.59 -22.12
C PRO A 38 1.65 -7.67 -22.07
N PRO A 39 2.23 -7.20 -23.21
CA PRO A 39 3.31 -6.22 -23.17
C PRO A 39 2.87 -4.87 -22.58
N ARG A 40 1.61 -4.47 -22.80
CA ARG A 40 1.06 -3.23 -22.27
C ARG A 40 0.71 -3.33 -20.79
N GLU A 41 0.32 -4.50 -20.31
CA GLU A 41 0.12 -4.74 -18.87
C GLU A 41 1.42 -4.53 -18.08
N THR A 42 2.56 -4.99 -18.63
CA THR A 42 3.87 -4.74 -18.03
C THR A 42 4.19 -3.25 -17.97
N LEU A 43 3.99 -2.53 -19.09
CA LEU A 43 4.21 -1.07 -19.12
C LEU A 43 3.27 -0.32 -18.17
N LEU A 44 2.02 -0.75 -18.03
CA LEU A 44 1.06 -0.15 -17.11
C LEU A 44 1.51 -0.37 -15.65
N ARG A 45 1.94 -1.58 -15.30
CA ARG A 45 2.50 -1.89 -13.98
C ARG A 45 3.71 -1.00 -13.67
N ASP A 46 4.65 -0.90 -14.60
CA ASP A 46 5.85 -0.08 -14.40
C ASP A 46 5.50 1.40 -14.24
N ALA A 47 4.59 1.92 -15.05
CA ALA A 47 4.09 3.29 -14.91
C ALA A 47 3.34 3.53 -13.60
N LEU A 48 2.60 2.55 -13.08
CA LEU A 48 1.97 2.63 -11.77
C LEU A 48 3.02 2.70 -10.66
N ILE A 49 4.06 1.86 -10.71
CA ILE A 49 5.15 1.87 -9.74
C ILE A 49 5.93 3.20 -9.76
N GLU A 50 6.24 3.73 -10.94
CA GLU A 50 6.96 4.99 -11.11
C GLU A 50 6.19 6.21 -10.58
N ASN A 51 4.85 6.20 -10.69
CA ASN A 51 3.98 7.30 -10.23
C ASN A 51 3.44 7.10 -8.81
N ALA A 52 3.80 6.01 -8.16
CA ALA A 52 3.40 5.69 -6.79
C ALA A 52 4.30 6.36 -5.75
N ASP A 53 3.90 6.20 -4.49
CA ASP A 53 4.80 6.44 -3.36
C ASP A 53 6.08 5.59 -3.50
N PRO A 54 7.26 6.12 -3.14
CA PRO A 54 8.52 5.37 -3.20
C PRO A 54 8.51 4.02 -2.48
N PHE A 55 7.58 3.80 -1.57
CA PHE A 55 7.36 2.51 -0.91
C PHE A 55 6.92 1.42 -1.89
N MET A 56 6.03 1.73 -2.84
CA MET A 56 5.57 0.77 -3.86
C MET A 56 6.70 0.22 -4.72
N GLY A 57 7.72 1.03 -5.02
CA GLY A 57 8.89 0.58 -5.78
C GLY A 57 9.81 -0.37 -5.02
N LYS A 58 9.57 -0.60 -3.73
CA LYS A 58 10.40 -1.45 -2.86
C LYS A 58 9.75 -2.78 -2.51
N ILE A 59 8.46 -2.91 -2.72
CA ILE A 59 7.71 -4.16 -2.56
C ILE A 59 7.73 -4.97 -3.85
N THR A 60 7.31 -6.24 -3.77
CA THR A 60 7.25 -7.13 -4.94
C THR A 60 5.91 -6.98 -5.66
N VAL A 61 5.90 -6.35 -6.84
CA VAL A 61 4.70 -6.22 -7.68
C VAL A 61 4.87 -7.08 -8.93
N MET A 62 4.00 -8.09 -9.10
CA MET A 62 4.15 -9.09 -10.17
C MET A 62 2.84 -9.35 -10.92
N LEU A 63 2.99 -9.79 -12.18
CA LEU A 63 1.91 -10.34 -12.99
C LEU A 63 1.93 -11.87 -12.87
N VAL A 64 0.80 -12.47 -12.50
CA VAL A 64 0.64 -13.92 -12.32
C VAL A 64 -0.41 -14.48 -13.29
N GLU A 65 -0.32 -15.77 -13.59
CA GLU A 65 -1.23 -16.43 -14.54
C GLU A 65 -2.51 -16.94 -13.83
N GLN A 66 -2.37 -17.42 -12.60
CA GLN A 66 -3.44 -18.10 -11.87
C GLN A 66 -4.21 -17.15 -10.97
N LEU A 67 -5.51 -17.38 -10.84
CA LEU A 67 -6.39 -16.66 -9.91
C LEU A 67 -6.10 -17.06 -8.45
N VAL A 68 -5.81 -18.33 -8.23
CA VAL A 68 -5.39 -18.89 -6.95
C VAL A 68 -4.11 -19.67 -7.22
N GLY A 69 -3.07 -19.42 -6.47
CA GLY A 69 -1.79 -20.06 -6.64
C GLY A 69 -0.94 -19.98 -5.38
N GLN A 70 0.28 -20.44 -5.48
CA GLN A 70 1.24 -20.40 -4.37
C GLN A 70 2.31 -19.35 -4.64
N VAL A 71 2.70 -18.63 -3.59
CA VAL A 71 3.89 -17.79 -3.60
C VAL A 71 5.09 -18.73 -3.62
N VAL A 72 5.90 -18.64 -4.68
CA VAL A 72 7.08 -19.50 -4.79
C VAL A 72 8.12 -19.06 -3.77
N SER A 73 8.36 -19.88 -2.77
CA SER A 73 9.36 -19.63 -1.73
C SER A 73 10.28 -20.85 -1.53
N THR A 74 11.47 -20.61 -1.02
CA THR A 74 12.42 -21.69 -0.69
C THR A 74 12.17 -22.29 0.70
N GLY A 75 11.16 -21.81 1.41
CA GLY A 75 10.89 -22.17 2.80
C GLY A 75 11.87 -21.52 3.79
N ILE A 76 11.51 -21.52 5.07
CA ILE A 76 12.41 -21.07 6.13
C ILE A 76 13.36 -22.21 6.45
N PRO A 77 14.69 -21.97 6.47
CA PRO A 77 15.66 -23.00 6.78
C PRO A 77 15.41 -23.59 8.18
N GLY A 78 15.15 -24.88 8.25
CA GLY A 78 15.10 -25.61 9.51
C GLY A 78 16.40 -26.37 9.78
N LEU A 79 16.45 -27.18 10.82
CA LEU A 79 17.59 -28.05 11.05
C LEU A 79 17.56 -29.21 10.05
N TYR A 80 18.49 -29.20 9.10
CA TYR A 80 18.70 -30.24 8.07
C TYR A 80 19.93 -31.10 8.32
N THR A 81 20.62 -30.88 9.46
CA THR A 81 21.79 -31.63 9.86
C THR A 81 21.40 -32.56 11.00
N GLY A 82 21.77 -33.82 10.90
CA GLY A 82 21.47 -34.84 11.92
C GLY A 82 22.22 -36.11 11.69
N ARG A 83 22.06 -37.07 12.62
CA ARG A 83 22.64 -38.42 12.56
C ARG A 83 21.51 -39.44 12.59
N LYS A 84 21.66 -40.49 11.79
CA LYS A 84 20.77 -41.65 11.81
C LYS A 84 21.63 -42.92 12.03
N LYS A 85 21.12 -43.84 12.82
CA LYS A 85 21.85 -45.07 13.13
C LYS A 85 21.99 -45.96 11.90
N ASP A 86 20.91 -46.02 11.10
CA ASP A 86 20.87 -46.80 9.87
C ASP A 86 20.49 -45.90 8.69
N GLY A 87 21.38 -45.81 7.69
CA GLY A 87 21.21 -44.99 6.49
C GLY A 87 21.67 -43.53 6.67
N ARG A 88 21.23 -42.64 5.75
CA ARG A 88 21.55 -41.22 5.77
C ARG A 88 20.43 -40.41 6.40
N PHE A 89 20.78 -39.35 7.13
CA PHE A 89 19.83 -38.37 7.59
C PHE A 89 19.41 -37.47 6.42
N ASN A 90 18.13 -37.52 6.06
CA ASN A 90 17.53 -36.68 5.04
C ASN A 90 16.22 -36.11 5.59
N LYS A 91 15.99 -34.83 5.36
CA LYS A 91 14.74 -34.14 5.65
C LYS A 91 14.24 -33.54 4.34
N ALA A 92 12.96 -33.72 4.02
CA ALA A 92 12.37 -33.09 2.85
C ALA A 92 12.41 -31.55 2.99
N LEU A 93 12.81 -30.86 1.93
CA LEU A 93 12.60 -29.43 1.83
C LEU A 93 11.09 -29.20 1.68
N GLY A 94 10.49 -28.53 2.65
CA GLY A 94 9.12 -28.07 2.52
C GLY A 94 9.09 -26.93 1.49
N SER A 95 8.54 -27.21 0.33
CA SER A 95 8.24 -26.17 -0.68
C SER A 95 6.78 -25.71 -0.55
N GLU A 96 6.27 -25.67 0.67
CA GLU A 96 4.91 -25.20 0.93
C GLU A 96 4.94 -23.66 0.88
N GLY A 97 4.79 -23.13 -0.31
CA GLY A 97 4.54 -21.69 -0.49
C GLY A 97 3.17 -21.32 0.07
N ASN A 98 3.07 -20.12 0.62
CA ASN A 98 1.80 -19.56 1.06
C ASN A 98 0.86 -19.37 -0.13
N GLU A 99 -0.41 -19.71 0.03
CA GLU A 99 -1.42 -19.52 -1.00
C GLU A 99 -1.76 -18.02 -1.16
N TYR A 100 -1.95 -17.57 -2.40
CA TYR A 100 -2.54 -16.29 -2.72
C TYR A 100 -3.86 -16.46 -3.47
N LYS A 101 -4.76 -15.50 -3.31
CA LYS A 101 -6.02 -15.42 -4.02
C LYS A 101 -6.20 -14.01 -4.57
N LEU A 102 -6.65 -13.93 -5.82
CA LEU A 102 -6.96 -12.66 -6.47
C LEU A 102 -8.47 -12.42 -6.47
N TYR A 103 -8.84 -11.15 -6.42
CA TYR A 103 -10.21 -10.67 -6.38
C TYR A 103 -10.43 -9.70 -7.52
N GLU A 104 -11.66 -9.67 -8.03
CA GLU A 104 -12.06 -8.69 -9.03
C GLU A 104 -12.14 -7.30 -8.38
N VAL A 105 -11.48 -6.32 -9.00
CA VAL A 105 -11.49 -4.93 -8.54
C VAL A 105 -11.63 -4.02 -9.73
N ASP A 106 -12.56 -3.09 -9.65
CA ASP A 106 -12.71 -1.99 -10.60
C ASP A 106 -12.23 -0.68 -9.98
N SER A 107 -11.35 0.02 -10.67
CA SER A 107 -10.90 1.35 -10.29
C SER A 107 -11.40 2.35 -11.32
N GLY A 108 -12.47 3.05 -10.98
CA GLY A 108 -13.08 4.08 -11.80
C GLY A 108 -12.76 5.49 -11.31
N SER A 109 -12.31 6.35 -12.19
CA SER A 109 -12.19 7.77 -11.93
C SER A 109 -12.97 8.57 -12.94
N PHE A 110 -13.58 9.68 -12.50
CA PHE A 110 -14.25 10.58 -13.41
C PHE A 110 -13.77 12.02 -13.23
N LEU A 111 -13.86 12.78 -14.31
CA LEU A 111 -13.58 14.22 -14.33
C LEU A 111 -14.78 14.95 -14.96
N ASP A 112 -15.23 15.99 -14.28
CA ASP A 112 -16.30 16.82 -14.75
C ASP A 112 -15.87 17.68 -15.95
N TYR A 113 -16.83 18.02 -16.82
CA TYR A 113 -16.59 18.85 -18.01
C TYR A 113 -15.98 20.21 -17.70
N THR A 114 -16.26 20.78 -16.53
CA THR A 114 -15.66 22.04 -16.07
C THR A 114 -14.15 21.89 -15.87
N THR A 115 -13.72 20.85 -15.15
CA THR A 115 -12.30 20.57 -14.90
C THR A 115 -11.56 20.27 -16.21
N LEU A 116 -12.16 19.45 -17.08
CA LEU A 116 -11.60 19.12 -18.39
C LEU A 116 -11.45 20.36 -19.28
N THR A 117 -12.46 21.24 -19.29
CA THR A 117 -12.40 22.49 -20.06
C THR A 117 -11.30 23.41 -19.54
N ASN A 118 -11.19 23.55 -18.21
CA ASN A 118 -10.12 24.35 -17.58
C ASN A 118 -8.73 23.80 -17.93
N TRP A 119 -8.55 22.49 -17.87
CA TRP A 119 -7.28 21.87 -18.22
C TRP A 119 -6.93 22.00 -19.72
N ALA A 120 -7.92 21.90 -20.61
CA ALA A 120 -7.71 22.06 -22.04
C ALA A 120 -7.36 23.52 -22.40
N ASN A 121 -7.96 24.50 -21.70
CA ASN A 121 -7.70 25.91 -21.93
C ASN A 121 -6.37 26.40 -21.33
N ALA A 122 -5.86 25.68 -20.31
CA ALA A 122 -4.67 26.08 -19.55
C ALA A 122 -3.35 25.54 -20.15
N GLY A 123 -3.38 24.79 -21.26
CA GLY A 123 -2.16 24.18 -21.79
C GLY A 123 -2.29 23.52 -23.15
N THR A 124 -1.22 22.84 -23.55
CA THR A 124 -1.14 22.07 -24.77
C THR A 124 -1.84 20.72 -24.64
N GLU A 125 -2.07 20.05 -25.77
CA GLU A 125 -2.67 18.70 -25.80
C GLU A 125 -1.84 17.67 -24.98
N ASN A 126 -0.51 17.74 -25.08
CA ASN A 126 0.37 16.86 -24.31
C ASN A 126 0.29 17.11 -22.80
N GLU A 127 0.20 18.36 -22.37
CA GLU A 127 0.01 18.67 -20.94
C GLU A 127 -1.34 18.20 -20.42
N PHE A 128 -2.39 18.30 -21.24
CA PHE A 128 -3.70 17.75 -20.91
C PHE A 128 -3.63 16.23 -20.70
N TYR A 129 -2.97 15.51 -21.61
CA TYR A 129 -2.80 14.06 -21.48
C TYR A 129 -1.99 13.67 -20.25
N ASN A 130 -0.89 14.36 -20.01
CA ASN A 130 -0.05 14.10 -18.84
C ASN A 130 -0.81 14.32 -17.53
N ARG A 131 -1.63 15.37 -17.43
CA ARG A 131 -2.49 15.62 -16.25
C ARG A 131 -3.52 14.52 -16.05
N LEU A 132 -4.18 14.09 -17.14
CA LEU A 132 -5.20 13.04 -17.10
C LEU A 132 -4.58 11.70 -16.67
N GLN A 133 -3.43 11.33 -17.21
CA GLN A 133 -2.71 10.11 -16.83
C GLN A 133 -2.18 10.18 -15.40
N ALA A 134 -1.56 11.29 -15.01
CA ALA A 134 -1.04 11.49 -13.66
C ALA A 134 -2.15 11.40 -12.60
N PHE A 135 -3.33 11.98 -12.89
CA PHE A 135 -4.49 11.86 -12.02
C PHE A 135 -4.93 10.39 -11.85
N PHE A 136 -5.03 9.65 -12.96
CA PHE A 136 -5.40 8.24 -12.94
C PHE A 136 -4.38 7.42 -12.15
N TYR A 137 -3.08 7.53 -12.48
CA TYR A 137 -2.05 6.74 -11.81
C TYR A 137 -2.00 7.04 -10.32
N LYS A 138 -1.98 8.32 -9.93
CA LYS A 138 -1.94 8.72 -8.53
C LYS A 138 -3.13 8.20 -7.72
N SER A 139 -4.34 8.26 -8.29
CA SER A 139 -5.54 7.77 -7.62
C SER A 139 -5.45 6.25 -7.41
N VAL A 140 -5.15 5.50 -8.47
CA VAL A 140 -5.07 4.05 -8.41
C VAL A 140 -3.96 3.58 -7.47
N THR A 141 -2.77 4.17 -7.52
CA THR A 141 -1.65 3.74 -6.67
C THR A 141 -1.88 4.04 -5.19
N ASN A 142 -2.54 5.14 -4.87
CA ASN A 142 -2.96 5.43 -3.50
C ASN A 142 -3.95 4.38 -2.99
N ASP A 143 -4.93 3.99 -3.82
CA ASP A 143 -5.90 2.98 -3.43
C ASP A 143 -5.27 1.59 -3.29
N LEU A 144 -4.32 1.24 -4.15
CA LEU A 144 -3.55 -0.01 -4.00
C LEU A 144 -2.85 -0.10 -2.65
N LEU A 145 -2.15 0.97 -2.23
CA LEU A 145 -1.47 1.01 -0.92
C LEU A 145 -2.47 1.00 0.24
N ARG A 146 -3.56 1.75 0.10
CA ARG A 146 -4.61 1.83 1.12
C ARG A 146 -5.20 0.45 1.41
N VAL A 147 -5.59 -0.28 0.38
CA VAL A 147 -6.14 -1.64 0.51
C VAL A 147 -5.09 -2.63 1.01
N ALA A 148 -3.85 -2.56 0.52
CA ALA A 148 -2.80 -3.47 0.94
C ALA A 148 -2.46 -3.37 2.44
N LEU A 149 -2.60 -2.18 3.03
CA LEU A 149 -2.33 -1.92 4.44
C LEU A 149 -3.56 -2.12 5.35
N ASN A 150 -4.78 -1.87 4.82
CA ASN A 150 -6.01 -1.81 5.62
C ASN A 150 -7.04 -2.88 5.26
N GLY A 151 -6.93 -3.54 4.12
CA GLY A 151 -7.92 -4.53 3.65
C GLY A 151 -8.15 -5.66 4.66
N THR A 152 -9.40 -5.97 4.94
CA THR A 152 -9.80 -7.01 5.91
C THR A 152 -10.51 -8.19 5.26
N HIS A 153 -11.40 -7.94 4.33
CA HIS A 153 -12.21 -8.96 3.65
C HIS A 153 -12.55 -8.52 2.23
N ALA A 154 -13.16 -9.39 1.46
CA ALA A 154 -13.74 -9.06 0.17
C ALA A 154 -15.27 -9.12 0.30
N ALA A 155 -15.94 -7.98 0.14
CA ALA A 155 -17.38 -7.89 0.10
C ALA A 155 -17.87 -8.03 -1.35
N ASP A 156 -19.12 -8.47 -1.53
CA ASP A 156 -19.76 -8.53 -2.85
C ASP A 156 -20.01 -7.11 -3.42
N GLU A 157 -20.28 -6.15 -2.53
CA GLU A 157 -20.44 -4.74 -2.84
C GLU A 157 -19.64 -3.90 -1.83
N THR A 158 -18.77 -3.01 -2.33
CA THR A 158 -17.93 -2.17 -1.49
C THR A 158 -18.60 -0.84 -1.17
N ASN A 159 -18.39 -0.36 0.05
CA ASN A 159 -18.97 0.90 0.50
C ASN A 159 -17.90 1.85 1.08
N PRO A 160 -17.46 2.85 0.31
CA PRO A 160 -16.43 3.78 0.75
C PRO A 160 -16.86 4.70 1.92
N ASP A 161 -18.15 4.81 2.23
CA ASP A 161 -18.62 5.61 3.36
C ASP A 161 -18.42 4.88 4.69
N THR A 162 -18.54 3.56 4.70
CA THR A 162 -18.32 2.70 5.86
C THR A 162 -16.91 2.15 5.95
N CYS A 163 -16.26 1.98 4.81
CA CYS A 163 -14.91 1.43 4.64
C CYS A 163 -14.00 2.40 3.88
N PRO A 164 -13.66 3.57 4.45
CA PRO A 164 -12.95 4.65 3.76
C PRO A 164 -11.51 4.30 3.38
N ASN A 165 -10.92 3.27 3.99
CA ASN A 165 -9.58 2.78 3.64
C ASN A 165 -9.61 1.53 2.75
N GLY A 166 -10.76 1.15 2.21
CA GLY A 166 -10.90 -0.03 1.34
C GLY A 166 -10.79 -1.35 2.10
N GLU A 167 -11.27 -1.37 3.34
CA GLU A 167 -11.25 -2.54 4.22
C GLU A 167 -12.05 -3.71 3.66
N ASP A 168 -13.03 -3.46 2.80
CA ASP A 168 -13.97 -4.38 2.19
C ASP A 168 -13.62 -4.81 0.75
N ILE A 169 -12.51 -4.32 0.18
CA ILE A 169 -12.12 -4.64 -1.22
C ILE A 169 -11.48 -6.02 -1.32
N HIS A 170 -10.42 -6.28 -0.57
CA HIS A 170 -9.81 -7.61 -0.40
C HIS A 170 -8.85 -7.62 0.79
N PRO A 171 -8.50 -8.79 1.34
CA PRO A 171 -7.53 -8.89 2.43
C PRO A 171 -6.18 -8.27 2.05
N GLY A 172 -5.67 -7.37 2.90
CA GLY A 172 -4.32 -6.82 2.82
C GLY A 172 -3.30 -7.71 3.52
N TRP A 173 -2.02 -7.34 3.46
CA TRP A 173 -0.91 -8.12 4.03
C TRP A 173 -1.12 -8.47 5.50
N HIS A 174 -1.51 -7.50 6.29
CA HIS A 174 -1.72 -7.68 7.73
C HIS A 174 -2.81 -8.70 8.02
N GLN A 175 -3.96 -8.60 7.36
CA GLN A 175 -5.08 -9.50 7.55
C GLN A 175 -4.76 -10.93 7.10
N ILE A 176 -3.97 -11.08 6.03
CA ILE A 176 -3.51 -12.37 5.53
C ILE A 176 -2.67 -13.08 6.59
N VAL A 177 -1.68 -12.40 7.18
CA VAL A 177 -0.85 -12.97 8.25
C VAL A 177 -1.68 -13.25 9.51
N LYS A 178 -2.56 -12.33 9.89
CA LYS A 178 -3.45 -12.50 11.04
C LYS A 178 -4.35 -13.73 10.94
N ALA A 179 -4.85 -14.02 9.73
CA ALA A 179 -5.69 -15.18 9.49
C ALA A 179 -4.89 -16.49 9.47
N ARG A 180 -3.68 -16.51 8.89
CA ARG A 180 -2.85 -17.72 8.76
C ARG A 180 -2.04 -18.02 10.03
N THR A 181 -1.44 -17.01 10.60
CA THR A 181 -0.50 -17.13 11.71
C THR A 181 -0.76 -16.06 12.77
N PRO A 182 -1.87 -16.16 13.54
CA PRO A 182 -2.27 -15.13 14.51
C PRO A 182 -1.20 -14.78 15.54
N LYS A 183 -0.32 -15.73 15.89
CA LYS A 183 0.78 -15.54 16.85
C LYS A 183 1.81 -14.49 16.42
N GLN A 184 1.83 -14.10 15.14
CA GLN A 184 2.71 -13.06 14.61
C GLN A 184 2.16 -11.65 14.88
N ILE A 185 0.91 -11.55 15.33
CA ILE A 185 0.24 -10.29 15.57
C ILE A 185 -0.06 -10.16 17.08
N ILE A 186 0.61 -9.21 17.72
CA ILE A 186 0.36 -8.89 19.11
C ILE A 186 -0.80 -7.91 19.15
N THR A 187 -1.94 -8.36 19.68
CA THR A 187 -3.19 -7.60 19.73
C THR A 187 -3.43 -6.92 21.06
N ASP A 188 -2.61 -7.22 22.05
CA ASP A 188 -2.70 -6.61 23.37
C ASP A 188 -2.49 -5.11 23.26
N LYS A 189 -3.29 -4.36 24.02
CA LYS A 189 -3.15 -2.91 24.10
C LYS A 189 -1.87 -2.56 24.83
N VAL A 190 -1.03 -1.76 24.20
CA VAL A 190 0.21 -1.25 24.78
C VAL A 190 0.21 0.27 24.80
N VAL A 191 0.64 0.84 25.91
CA VAL A 191 0.72 2.30 26.09
C VAL A 191 2.16 2.76 25.86
N LEU A 192 2.35 3.56 24.80
CA LEU A 192 3.60 4.25 24.54
C LEU A 192 3.60 5.61 25.24
N ASN A 193 4.41 5.74 26.29
CA ASN A 193 4.58 7.00 26.99
C ASN A 193 6.03 7.21 27.40
N ARG A 194 6.70 8.17 26.79
CA ARG A 194 8.11 8.49 27.06
C ARG A 194 8.37 9.02 28.47
N THR A 195 7.34 9.49 29.18
CA THR A 195 7.49 9.93 30.58
C THR A 195 7.64 8.76 31.55
N GLY A 196 7.31 7.55 31.13
CA GLY A 196 7.36 6.34 31.94
C GLY A 196 6.16 6.14 32.85
N THR A 197 5.34 7.15 33.06
CA THR A 197 4.16 7.05 33.96
C THR A 197 3.04 6.30 33.25
N GLY A 198 2.69 5.11 33.76
CA GLY A 198 1.64 4.26 33.18
C GLY A 198 1.96 3.75 31.78
N ALA A 199 3.24 3.65 31.40
CA ALA A 199 3.70 3.19 30.12
C ALA A 199 4.09 1.71 30.18
N ASP A 200 3.71 0.96 29.14
CA ASP A 200 4.26 -0.36 28.86
C ASP A 200 5.61 -0.21 28.15
N PHE A 201 5.68 0.78 27.24
CA PHE A 201 6.90 1.13 26.51
C PHE A 201 7.20 2.62 26.58
N THR A 202 8.49 2.96 26.68
CA THR A 202 8.96 4.35 26.73
C THR A 202 9.48 4.89 25.40
N SER A 203 9.67 4.04 24.40
CA SER A 203 10.12 4.42 23.06
C SER A 203 9.58 3.47 21.99
N VAL A 204 9.50 3.97 20.76
CA VAL A 204 9.15 3.15 19.58
C VAL A 204 10.18 2.06 19.33
N ASP A 205 11.47 2.34 19.63
CA ASP A 205 12.55 1.36 19.54
C ASP A 205 12.30 0.13 20.42
N ALA A 206 11.78 0.34 21.64
CA ALA A 206 11.50 -0.75 22.55
C ALA A 206 10.36 -1.64 22.04
N ILE A 207 9.31 -1.04 21.45
CA ILE A 207 8.21 -1.78 20.81
C ILE A 207 8.75 -2.59 19.63
N ALA A 208 9.54 -1.98 18.75
CA ALA A 208 10.09 -2.66 17.60
C ALA A 208 11.04 -3.81 18.01
N ALA A 209 11.87 -3.59 19.03
CA ALA A 209 12.76 -4.62 19.56
C ALA A 209 11.98 -5.80 20.16
N ASP A 210 10.87 -5.55 20.82
CA ASP A 210 10.01 -6.60 21.35
C ASP A 210 9.38 -7.42 20.23
N VAL A 211 8.83 -6.79 19.17
CA VAL A 211 8.33 -7.50 17.98
C VAL A 211 9.41 -8.35 17.35
N ILE A 212 10.64 -7.82 17.18
CA ILE A 212 11.76 -8.56 16.59
C ILE A 212 12.09 -9.79 17.42
N ASN A 213 12.10 -9.67 18.76
CA ASN A 213 12.47 -10.76 19.62
C ASN A 213 11.36 -11.80 19.81
N THR A 214 10.11 -11.37 19.77
CA THR A 214 8.95 -12.24 20.02
C THR A 214 8.46 -12.91 18.75
N CYS A 215 8.33 -12.16 17.64
CA CYS A 215 7.72 -12.65 16.42
C CYS A 215 8.72 -13.16 15.40
N ILE A 216 9.89 -12.53 15.27
CA ILE A 216 10.86 -12.87 14.20
C ILE A 216 11.78 -14.01 14.63
N PRO A 217 11.93 -15.08 13.81
CA PRO A 217 12.85 -16.19 14.10
C PRO A 217 14.28 -15.73 14.31
N PRO A 218 15.05 -16.37 15.20
CA PRO A 218 16.40 -15.94 15.58
C PRO A 218 17.36 -15.76 14.40
N GLU A 219 17.24 -16.59 13.37
CA GLU A 219 18.07 -16.55 12.15
C GLU A 219 17.85 -15.31 11.31
N PHE A 220 16.67 -14.67 11.42
CA PHE A 220 16.31 -13.47 10.65
C PHE A 220 16.36 -12.18 11.45
N ARG A 221 16.52 -12.23 12.78
CA ARG A 221 16.57 -11.03 13.62
C ARG A 221 17.65 -10.04 13.23
N GLN A 222 18.77 -10.55 12.68
CA GLN A 222 19.91 -9.74 12.23
C GLN A 222 19.89 -9.48 10.71
N HIS A 223 18.81 -9.84 10.00
CA HIS A 223 18.75 -9.68 8.55
C HIS A 223 18.84 -8.19 8.16
N PRO A 224 19.72 -7.82 7.20
CA PRO A 224 19.95 -6.41 6.84
C PRO A 224 18.74 -5.74 6.19
N ASP A 225 17.87 -6.53 5.53
CA ASP A 225 16.66 -6.02 4.86
C ASP A 225 15.45 -5.94 5.79
N LEU A 226 15.61 -6.28 7.08
CA LEU A 226 14.54 -6.11 8.04
C LEU A 226 14.26 -4.62 8.25
N VAL A 227 12.99 -4.24 8.13
CA VAL A 227 12.52 -2.86 8.23
C VAL A 227 11.37 -2.73 9.20
N VAL A 228 11.18 -1.53 9.71
CA VAL A 228 10.04 -1.18 10.56
C VAL A 228 9.08 -0.28 9.79
N LEU A 229 7.83 -0.72 9.64
CA LEU A 229 6.73 0.09 9.10
C LEU A 229 5.93 0.65 10.26
N VAL A 230 5.76 1.95 10.28
CA VAL A 230 5.12 2.66 11.40
C VAL A 230 4.34 3.86 10.88
N SER A 231 3.26 4.24 11.57
CA SER A 231 2.50 5.42 11.19
C SER A 231 3.28 6.71 11.42
N GLN A 232 2.99 7.74 10.63
CA GLN A 232 3.56 9.06 10.80
C GLN A 232 3.22 9.67 12.17
N ASN A 233 2.04 9.34 12.71
CA ASN A 233 1.59 9.85 14.01
C ASN A 233 2.43 9.29 15.16
N ILE A 234 2.78 8.01 15.12
CA ILE A 234 3.68 7.39 16.13
C ILE A 234 5.07 8.04 16.08
N ILE A 235 5.63 8.22 14.86
CA ILE A 235 6.95 8.89 14.69
C ILE A 235 6.88 10.32 15.20
N ALA A 236 5.85 11.08 14.83
CA ALA A 236 5.69 12.47 15.23
C ALA A 236 5.58 12.59 16.76
N ALA A 237 4.78 11.72 17.40
CA ALA A 237 4.63 11.65 18.84
C ALA A 237 5.96 11.38 19.55
N ASP A 238 6.70 10.41 19.06
CA ASP A 238 7.99 10.05 19.63
C ASP A 238 9.01 11.18 19.46
N THR A 239 9.05 11.81 18.28
CA THR A 239 9.92 12.96 17.98
C THR A 239 9.61 14.16 18.85
N VAL A 240 8.34 14.56 18.99
CA VAL A 240 7.93 15.68 19.83
C VAL A 240 8.32 15.42 21.29
N SER A 241 8.10 14.22 21.77
CA SER A 241 8.48 13.82 23.13
C SER A 241 10.00 13.86 23.33
N MET A 242 10.81 13.48 22.32
CA MET A 242 12.27 13.65 22.36
C MET A 242 12.67 15.11 22.41
N LEU A 243 12.17 15.92 21.49
CA LEU A 243 12.54 17.34 21.36
C LEU A 243 12.20 18.16 22.60
N ASN A 244 11.12 17.83 23.31
CA ASN A 244 10.72 18.50 24.57
C ASN A 244 11.69 18.22 25.72
N ARG A 245 12.50 17.16 25.64
CA ARG A 245 13.47 16.79 26.71
C ARG A 245 14.90 17.26 26.43
N ILE A 246 15.17 17.69 25.20
CA ILE A 246 16.52 18.06 24.75
C ILE A 246 16.67 19.58 24.82
N ASP A 247 17.54 20.05 25.74
CA ASP A 247 17.80 21.48 25.88
C ASP A 247 18.88 22.01 24.93
N ARG A 248 19.78 21.16 24.42
CA ARG A 248 20.92 21.57 23.59
C ARG A 248 20.63 21.48 22.09
N PRO A 249 20.97 22.54 21.29
CA PRO A 249 20.73 22.53 19.82
C PRO A 249 21.40 21.38 19.07
N THR A 250 22.60 20.97 19.46
CA THR A 250 23.34 19.87 18.84
C THR A 250 22.68 18.52 19.03
N GLU A 251 22.06 18.29 20.16
CA GLU A 251 21.32 17.08 20.48
C GLU A 251 19.98 17.03 19.71
N LYS A 252 19.35 18.18 19.43
CA LYS A 252 18.15 18.27 18.59
C LYS A 252 18.41 17.83 17.16
N VAL A 253 19.55 18.18 16.59
CA VAL A 253 19.95 17.72 15.24
C VAL A 253 20.20 16.22 15.23
N ALA A 254 20.88 15.70 16.25
CA ALA A 254 21.10 14.26 16.38
C ALA A 254 19.79 13.49 16.51
N ALA A 255 18.83 14.00 17.30
CA ALA A 255 17.51 13.39 17.45
C ALA A 255 16.70 13.33 16.14
N GLN A 256 16.83 14.33 15.27
CA GLN A 256 16.17 14.33 13.94
C GLN A 256 16.77 13.29 12.98
N LEU A 257 18.04 12.97 13.13
CA LEU A 257 18.73 11.94 12.32
C LEU A 257 18.34 10.52 12.76
N ILE A 258 18.10 10.30 14.06
CA ILE A 258 17.73 8.99 14.64
C ILE A 258 16.38 8.51 14.12
N ASN A 259 15.46 9.39 13.74
CA ASN A 259 14.11 9.02 13.27
C ASN A 259 14.08 8.24 11.94
N ARG A 260 15.22 8.03 11.28
CA ARG A 260 15.31 7.18 10.08
C ARG A 260 15.55 5.71 10.39
N GLU A 261 15.93 5.40 11.64
CA GLU A 261 16.19 4.04 12.10
C GLU A 261 15.45 3.82 13.43
N ILE A 262 14.73 2.72 13.50
CA ILE A 262 14.02 2.26 14.70
C ILE A 262 14.59 0.90 15.08
N ALA A 263 15.04 0.74 16.32
CA ALA A 263 15.72 -0.46 16.82
C ALA A 263 16.91 -0.89 15.92
N GLY A 264 17.66 0.08 15.38
CA GLY A 264 18.77 -0.18 14.45
C GLY A 264 18.34 -0.73 13.09
N ARG A 265 17.08 -0.57 12.71
CA ARG A 265 16.51 -0.97 11.42
C ARG A 265 15.96 0.24 10.68
N LYS A 266 16.04 0.22 9.33
CA LYS A 266 15.44 1.28 8.52
C LYS A 266 13.95 1.36 8.80
N SER A 267 13.44 2.56 9.02
CA SER A 267 12.01 2.80 9.19
C SER A 267 11.39 3.39 7.94
N PHE A 268 10.16 2.99 7.67
CA PHE A 268 9.31 3.55 6.62
C PHE A 268 7.95 3.91 7.22
N SER A 269 7.41 5.04 6.75
CA SER A 269 6.06 5.47 7.09
C SER A 269 5.23 5.54 5.80
N PRO A 270 4.70 4.39 5.33
CA PRO A 270 3.88 4.39 4.13
C PRO A 270 2.61 5.25 4.34
N PRO A 271 2.10 5.91 3.30
CA PRO A 271 0.81 6.56 3.37
C PRO A 271 -0.28 5.53 3.72
N PHE A 272 -1.29 5.97 4.45
CA PHE A 272 -2.42 5.13 4.92
C PHE A 272 -2.05 4.02 5.93
N MET A 273 -0.86 4.04 6.50
CA MET A 273 -0.51 3.12 7.59
C MET A 273 -1.42 3.41 8.80
N PRO A 274 -2.08 2.39 9.39
CA PRO A 274 -2.91 2.57 10.58
C PRO A 274 -2.15 3.24 11.73
N ASP A 275 -2.79 4.21 12.39
CA ASP A 275 -2.16 5.08 13.40
C ASP A 275 -1.70 4.35 14.66
N ASN A 276 -2.29 3.21 14.94
CA ASN A 276 -2.03 2.40 16.14
C ASN A 276 -1.21 1.14 15.88
N ARG A 277 -0.58 1.02 14.68
CA ARG A 277 0.11 -0.20 14.27
C ARG A 277 1.59 0.05 13.99
N LEU A 278 2.42 -0.92 14.43
CA LEU A 278 3.81 -1.05 14.04
C LEU A 278 4.03 -2.44 13.48
N VAL A 279 4.70 -2.53 12.34
CA VAL A 279 5.00 -3.79 11.66
C VAL A 279 6.50 -3.92 11.44
N VAL A 280 7.06 -5.09 11.73
CA VAL A 280 8.44 -5.46 11.39
C VAL A 280 8.39 -6.53 10.32
N THR A 281 8.99 -6.25 9.17
CA THR A 281 9.01 -7.19 8.03
C THR A 281 10.19 -6.88 7.11
N THR A 282 10.33 -7.63 6.01
CA THR A 282 11.18 -7.25 4.88
C THR A 282 10.31 -6.79 3.72
N LEU A 283 10.76 -5.79 2.94
CA LEU A 283 9.91 -5.24 1.87
C LEU A 283 9.67 -6.23 0.75
N TRP A 284 10.64 -7.09 0.45
CA TRP A 284 10.49 -8.15 -0.56
C TRP A 284 9.49 -9.25 -0.13
N ASN A 285 9.17 -9.38 1.16
CA ASN A 285 8.17 -10.30 1.71
C ASN A 285 6.73 -9.88 1.40
N LEU A 286 6.53 -8.61 1.05
CA LEU A 286 5.23 -8.03 0.74
C LEU A 286 4.99 -8.07 -0.77
N HIS A 287 4.02 -8.86 -1.19
CA HIS A 287 3.68 -9.06 -2.60
C HIS A 287 2.35 -8.43 -2.94
N MET A 288 2.28 -7.88 -4.16
CA MET A 288 1.04 -7.44 -4.80
C MET A 288 0.98 -8.08 -6.18
N TYR A 289 -0.10 -8.79 -6.46
CA TYR A 289 -0.28 -9.54 -7.69
C TYR A 289 -1.42 -9.02 -8.53
N PHE A 290 -1.21 -9.00 -9.85
CA PHE A 290 -2.23 -8.77 -10.85
C PHE A 290 -2.28 -9.97 -11.78
N GLN A 291 -3.48 -10.42 -12.17
CA GLN A 291 -3.59 -11.51 -13.12
C GLN A 291 -3.34 -11.01 -14.54
N ARG A 292 -2.52 -11.74 -15.27
CA ARG A 292 -2.23 -11.47 -16.68
C ARG A 292 -3.43 -11.82 -17.57
N GLY A 293 -3.71 -10.98 -18.57
CA GLY A 293 -4.77 -11.21 -19.55
C GLY A 293 -6.19 -10.91 -19.07
N THR A 294 -6.37 -10.49 -17.81
CA THR A 294 -7.70 -10.13 -17.26
C THR A 294 -7.89 -8.62 -17.14
N GLN A 295 -6.85 -7.85 -17.36
CA GLN A 295 -6.89 -6.41 -17.21
C GLN A 295 -7.65 -5.76 -18.36
N GLN A 296 -8.72 -5.05 -18.03
CA GLN A 296 -9.55 -4.34 -19.01
C GLN A 296 -9.59 -2.84 -18.68
N ARG A 297 -9.56 -2.02 -19.72
CA ARG A 297 -9.68 -0.57 -19.59
C ARG A 297 -10.80 -0.02 -20.45
N ARG A 298 -11.38 1.09 -19.98
CA ARG A 298 -12.35 1.88 -20.72
C ARG A 298 -12.07 3.36 -20.49
N ALA A 299 -12.20 4.16 -21.53
CA ALA A 299 -12.09 5.62 -21.46
C ALA A 299 -13.26 6.20 -22.27
N GLU A 300 -14.29 6.66 -21.58
CA GLU A 300 -15.55 7.07 -22.16
C GLU A 300 -15.99 8.44 -21.64
N TRP A 301 -16.57 9.26 -22.52
CA TRP A 301 -17.29 10.46 -22.09
C TRP A 301 -18.79 10.17 -22.07
N ILE A 302 -19.43 10.57 -20.97
CA ILE A 302 -20.86 10.33 -20.73
C ILE A 302 -21.55 11.69 -20.69
N ASP A 303 -22.22 12.04 -21.77
CA ASP A 303 -22.88 13.33 -21.95
C ASP A 303 -24.02 13.56 -20.94
N ASP A 304 -24.79 12.55 -20.63
CA ASP A 304 -25.92 12.60 -19.68
C ASP A 304 -25.44 12.98 -18.26
N ARG A 305 -24.23 12.54 -17.88
CA ARG A 305 -23.62 12.82 -16.57
C ARG A 305 -22.59 13.95 -16.63
N LYS A 306 -22.34 14.53 -17.81
CA LYS A 306 -21.38 15.61 -18.07
C LYS A 306 -19.99 15.32 -17.51
N ARG A 307 -19.50 14.11 -17.71
CA ARG A 307 -18.22 13.66 -17.20
C ARG A 307 -17.48 12.72 -18.15
N PHE A 308 -16.17 12.65 -18.00
CA PHE A 308 -15.32 11.64 -18.63
C PHE A 308 -14.94 10.61 -17.60
N GLU A 309 -15.14 9.34 -17.91
CA GLU A 309 -14.84 8.19 -17.06
C GLU A 309 -13.63 7.42 -17.61
N ASN A 310 -12.73 7.03 -16.71
CA ASN A 310 -11.59 6.18 -16.99
C ASN A 310 -11.61 5.02 -15.99
N ASN A 311 -11.91 3.81 -16.46
CA ASN A 311 -12.09 2.62 -15.65
C ASN A 311 -11.00 1.60 -15.94
N TRP A 312 -10.60 0.88 -14.89
CA TRP A 312 -9.65 -0.22 -14.98
C TRP A 312 -10.12 -1.39 -14.12
N LEU A 313 -10.69 -2.39 -14.80
CA LEU A 313 -11.12 -3.66 -14.22
C LEU A 313 -9.96 -4.66 -14.27
N ARG A 314 -9.71 -5.35 -13.17
CA ARG A 314 -8.61 -6.31 -13.05
C ARG A 314 -8.84 -7.30 -11.91
N MET A 315 -8.13 -8.42 -11.97
CA MET A 315 -7.96 -9.33 -10.85
C MET A 315 -6.69 -8.94 -10.10
N GLN A 316 -6.80 -8.61 -8.81
CA GLN A 316 -5.66 -8.23 -7.96
C GLN A 316 -5.76 -8.86 -6.57
N GLY A 317 -4.63 -8.92 -5.87
CA GLY A 317 -4.59 -9.38 -4.49
C GLY A 317 -3.24 -9.16 -3.84
N CYS A 318 -3.20 -9.24 -2.52
CA CYS A 318 -1.99 -9.20 -1.73
C CYS A 318 -1.54 -10.61 -1.37
N ALA A 319 -0.24 -10.76 -1.13
CA ALA A 319 0.33 -11.99 -0.58
C ALA A 319 1.53 -11.67 0.32
N VAL A 320 1.83 -12.60 1.22
CA VAL A 320 3.02 -12.55 2.07
C VAL A 320 3.76 -13.86 1.87
N GLU A 321 5.06 -13.78 1.53
CA GLU A 321 5.87 -14.95 1.21
C GLU A 321 6.15 -15.80 2.46
N TYR A 322 6.63 -15.15 3.53
CA TYR A 322 6.93 -15.79 4.81
C TYR A 322 6.19 -15.09 5.95
N ASP A 323 5.19 -15.74 6.52
CA ASP A 323 4.46 -15.19 7.67
C ASP A 323 5.38 -14.97 8.88
N ALA A 324 6.39 -15.82 9.06
CA ALA A 324 7.35 -15.69 10.15
C ALA A 324 8.26 -14.44 10.05
N LEU A 325 8.37 -13.82 8.84
CA LEU A 325 9.05 -12.56 8.63
C LEU A 325 8.12 -11.34 8.71
N TYR A 326 6.95 -11.50 9.29
CA TYR A 326 5.99 -10.44 9.50
C TYR A 326 5.56 -10.45 10.97
N GLY A 327 6.00 -9.49 11.77
CA GLY A 327 5.57 -9.30 13.15
C GLY A 327 4.90 -7.95 13.33
N SER A 328 3.90 -7.84 14.20
CA SER A 328 3.16 -6.59 14.39
C SER A 328 2.66 -6.42 15.82
N PHE A 329 2.65 -5.15 16.27
CA PHE A 329 1.74 -4.66 17.30
C PHE A 329 0.56 -3.94 16.66
N ASP A 330 -0.67 -4.32 17.03
CA ASP A 330 -1.90 -3.78 16.44
C ASP A 330 -2.57 -2.66 17.22
N ASN A 331 -2.23 -2.51 18.49
CA ASN A 331 -3.00 -1.66 19.41
C ASN A 331 -2.08 -0.80 20.30
N ILE A 332 -1.34 0.10 19.62
CA ILE A 332 -0.45 1.06 20.28
C ILE A 332 -1.25 2.31 20.63
N GLU A 333 -1.37 2.64 21.90
CA GLU A 333 -1.96 3.88 22.37
C GLU A 333 -0.86 4.89 22.73
N LEU A 334 -1.01 6.11 22.21
CA LEU A 334 -0.09 7.21 22.47
C LEU A 334 -0.58 7.99 23.69
N ALA A 335 0.13 7.91 24.82
CA ALA A 335 -0.18 8.70 26.01
C ALA A 335 0.78 9.89 26.16
N GLY A 336 0.29 10.97 26.78
CA GLY A 336 1.09 12.16 27.06
C GLY A 336 1.24 13.15 25.90
N LEU A 337 0.52 12.95 24.79
CA LEU A 337 0.37 13.97 23.77
C LEU A 337 -0.80 14.89 24.14
N PRO A 338 -0.69 16.22 23.87
CA PRO A 338 -1.86 17.09 23.96
C PRO A 338 -2.93 16.56 22.99
N SER A 339 -4.13 16.35 23.51
CA SER A 339 -5.28 15.95 22.69
C SER A 339 -5.42 16.89 21.50
N PRO A 340 -5.83 16.39 20.32
CA PRO A 340 -6.01 17.22 19.13
C PRO A 340 -7.22 18.18 19.22
N GLU A 341 -7.59 18.62 20.42
CA GLU A 341 -8.64 19.63 20.65
C GLU A 341 -8.37 20.98 19.98
N HIS A 342 -7.13 21.22 19.54
CA HIS A 342 -6.79 22.44 18.79
C HIS A 342 -7.02 22.33 17.26
N ALA A 343 -7.47 21.20 16.77
CA ALA A 343 -7.80 20.99 15.36
C ALA A 343 -9.29 21.21 15.03
N LYS A 344 -10.00 22.04 15.79
CA LYS A 344 -11.31 22.52 15.33
C LYS A 344 -11.07 23.47 14.14
N PRO A 345 -11.59 23.16 12.93
CA PRO A 345 -11.54 24.12 11.85
C PRO A 345 -12.28 25.38 12.32
N ASN A 346 -11.63 26.54 12.18
CA ASN A 346 -12.26 27.83 12.42
C ASN A 346 -13.60 27.85 11.69
N GLN A 347 -14.69 27.83 12.43
CA GLN A 347 -15.98 28.20 11.93
C GLN A 347 -15.85 29.68 11.56
N VAL A 348 -15.65 29.97 10.28
CA VAL A 348 -15.77 31.33 9.75
C VAL A 348 -17.26 31.66 9.85
N ALA A 349 -17.54 32.67 10.69
CA ALA A 349 -18.86 33.27 10.84
C ALA A 349 -19.32 33.98 9.57
#